data_832bccb68fef217d1979a8dbd5988118
#
_entry.id   832bccb68fef217d1979a8dbd5988118
#
_cell.length_a   1.000
_cell.length_b   1.000
_cell.length_c   1.000
_cell.angle_alpha   90.00
_cell.angle_beta   90.00
_cell.angle_gamma   90.00
#
_symmetry.space_group_name_H-M   'P 1'
#
loop_
_entity.id
_entity.type
_entity.pdbx_description
1 polymer ?
#
loop_
_entity_poly.entity_id
_entity_poly.type
_entity_poly.pdbx_seq_one_letter_code
_entity_poly.pdbx_strand_id
1 'polypeptide(L)'
;MSHKRRSYEAGHSPKFLVVIDDSPECDRAVYFASRRAMRTGTHVVMLRVIETHDHGQQWLGVADIMRAEAHEEANAVLDRHSARSSSITGVMPERVIREGDKDEELLKLIDEDEDISVLILAAGTSTEGPGPLVSSLIKTAGTFPIPVALVPGHLSDEDLDAMS
;
A
#
# COMPACT_ATOMS: atom_id res chain seq x y z
N MET A 1 -14.50 -11.17 -9.86
CA MET A 1 -13.63 -12.21 -10.40
C MET A 1 -12.24 -11.63 -10.64
N SER A 2 -11.22 -12.18 -10.00
CA SER A 2 -9.88 -11.64 -10.18
C SER A 2 -9.26 -12.15 -11.50
N HIS A 3 -8.55 -11.28 -12.17
CA HIS A 3 -7.81 -11.62 -13.36
C HIS A 3 -6.57 -12.44 -13.01
N LYS A 4 -6.18 -13.33 -13.90
CA LYS A 4 -4.94 -14.07 -13.75
C LYS A 4 -3.75 -13.09 -13.71
N ARG A 5 -2.82 -13.33 -12.79
CA ARG A 5 -1.60 -12.51 -12.69
C ARG A 5 -0.72 -12.73 -13.93
N ARG A 6 -0.15 -11.64 -14.43
CA ARG A 6 0.67 -11.67 -15.65
C ARG A 6 2.05 -11.04 -15.44
N SER A 7 2.44 -10.83 -14.19
CA SER A 7 3.64 -10.07 -13.84
C SER A 7 4.96 -10.62 -14.42
N TYR A 8 5.00 -11.89 -14.74
CA TYR A 8 6.19 -12.53 -15.30
C TYR A 8 6.07 -12.86 -16.79
N GLU A 9 5.00 -12.45 -17.45
CA GLU A 9 4.84 -12.65 -18.88
C GLU A 9 5.65 -11.61 -19.67
N ALA A 10 5.95 -11.91 -20.94
CA ALA A 10 6.69 -11.00 -21.81
C ALA A 10 5.98 -9.64 -21.93
N GLY A 11 6.73 -8.56 -21.73
CA GLY A 11 6.21 -7.20 -21.74
C GLY A 11 5.62 -6.74 -20.41
N HIS A 12 5.62 -7.59 -19.38
CA HIS A 12 5.16 -7.29 -18.04
C HIS A 12 6.33 -7.28 -17.05
N SER A 13 6.13 -6.60 -15.92
CA SER A 13 7.13 -6.57 -14.83
C SER A 13 6.39 -6.69 -13.51
N PRO A 14 6.85 -7.55 -12.59
CA PRO A 14 6.19 -7.73 -11.30
C PRO A 14 6.25 -6.45 -10.48
N LYS A 15 5.20 -6.22 -9.69
CA LYS A 15 5.08 -5.07 -8.79
C LYS A 15 4.76 -5.54 -7.38
N PHE A 16 5.38 -4.89 -6.41
CA PHE A 16 5.01 -5.03 -4.99
C PHE A 16 4.09 -3.88 -4.63
N LEU A 17 2.93 -4.20 -4.09
CA LEU A 17 1.96 -3.20 -3.67
C LEU A 17 2.13 -2.93 -2.18
N VAL A 18 2.24 -1.65 -1.82
CA VAL A 18 2.29 -1.20 -0.44
C VAL A 18 1.12 -0.25 -0.20
N VAL A 19 0.33 -0.48 0.84
CA VAL A 19 -0.72 0.45 1.23
C VAL A 19 -0.10 1.49 2.16
N ILE A 20 -0.26 2.75 1.82
CA ILE A 20 0.29 3.88 2.57
C ILE A 20 -0.78 4.47 3.48
N ASP A 21 -0.54 4.44 4.77
CA ASP A 21 -1.42 5.02 5.78
C ASP A 21 -0.62 5.97 6.69
N ASP A 22 -1.26 6.47 7.74
CA ASP A 22 -0.62 7.41 8.66
C ASP A 22 0.03 6.72 9.86
N SER A 23 0.07 5.40 9.86
CA SER A 23 0.66 4.65 10.96
C SER A 23 2.18 4.80 11.00
N PRO A 24 2.78 4.77 12.19
CA PRO A 24 4.23 4.86 12.31
C PRO A 24 4.95 3.64 11.71
N GLU A 25 4.31 2.48 11.67
CA GLU A 25 4.89 1.27 11.11
C GLU A 25 4.85 1.19 9.59
N CYS A 26 4.14 2.10 8.92
CA CYS A 26 4.03 2.12 7.46
C CYS A 26 5.42 2.14 6.79
N ASP A 27 6.37 2.88 7.36
CA ASP A 27 7.74 2.93 6.85
C ASP A 27 8.39 1.54 6.78
N ARG A 28 8.01 0.63 7.66
CA ARG A 28 8.57 -0.73 7.65
C ARG A 28 8.20 -1.49 6.38
N ALA A 29 6.95 -1.35 5.96
CA ALA A 29 6.49 -1.94 4.71
C ALA A 29 7.18 -1.29 3.50
N VAL A 30 7.29 0.03 3.50
CA VAL A 30 7.96 0.78 2.44
C VAL A 30 9.43 0.38 2.33
N TYR A 31 10.13 0.31 3.46
CA TYR A 31 11.54 -0.07 3.49
C TYR A 31 11.75 -1.49 2.96
N PHE A 32 11.02 -2.43 3.48
CA PHE A 32 11.12 -3.83 3.07
C PHE A 32 10.81 -4.01 1.58
N ALA A 33 9.70 -3.42 1.12
CA ALA A 33 9.28 -3.52 -0.28
C ALA A 33 10.34 -2.91 -1.21
N SER A 34 10.88 -1.75 -0.83
CA SER A 34 11.88 -1.05 -1.64
C SER A 34 13.19 -1.82 -1.74
N ARG A 35 13.68 -2.34 -0.61
CA ARG A 35 14.90 -3.17 -0.59
C ARG A 35 14.71 -4.42 -1.43
N ARG A 36 13.59 -5.09 -1.25
CA ARG A 36 13.29 -6.30 -2.01
C ARG A 36 13.15 -6.02 -3.49
N ALA A 37 12.46 -4.93 -3.84
CA ALA A 37 12.30 -4.51 -5.23
C ALA A 37 13.66 -4.24 -5.90
N MET A 38 14.55 -3.56 -5.19
CA MET A 38 15.90 -3.29 -5.68
C MET A 38 16.66 -4.58 -5.98
N ARG A 39 16.57 -5.55 -5.07
CA ARG A 39 17.31 -6.82 -5.21
C ARG A 39 16.73 -7.76 -6.25
N THR A 40 15.44 -7.68 -6.52
CA THR A 40 14.74 -8.59 -7.43
C THR A 40 14.40 -7.97 -8.79
N GLY A 41 14.72 -6.70 -8.99
CA GLY A 41 14.35 -5.99 -10.21
C GLY A 41 12.83 -5.75 -10.33
N THR A 42 12.13 -5.67 -9.21
CA THR A 42 10.69 -5.47 -9.14
C THR A 42 10.40 -3.98 -8.91
N HIS A 43 9.21 -3.54 -9.23
CA HIS A 43 8.77 -2.16 -9.02
C HIS A 43 7.85 -2.06 -7.79
N VAL A 44 7.80 -0.87 -7.18
CA VAL A 44 6.92 -0.59 -6.04
C VAL A 44 5.73 0.25 -6.52
N VAL A 45 4.53 -0.15 -6.11
CA VAL A 45 3.30 0.62 -6.27
C VAL A 45 2.81 1.00 -4.89
N MET A 46 2.55 2.26 -4.67
CA MET A 46 2.01 2.77 -3.42
C MET A 46 0.55 3.15 -3.59
N LEU A 47 -0.31 2.58 -2.77
CA LEU A 47 -1.74 2.89 -2.75
C LEU A 47 -2.08 3.67 -1.50
N ARG A 48 -2.68 4.84 -1.68
CA ARG A 48 -3.30 5.61 -0.61
C ARG A 48 -4.80 5.66 -0.86
N VAL A 49 -5.58 5.17 0.09
CA VAL A 49 -7.03 5.23 0.02
C VAL A 49 -7.52 6.33 0.93
N ILE A 50 -8.26 7.27 0.36
CA ILE A 50 -8.97 8.30 1.10
C ILE A 50 -10.33 7.69 1.44
N GLU A 51 -10.53 7.38 2.73
CA GLU A 51 -11.79 6.80 3.17
C GLU A 51 -12.89 7.84 3.10
N THR A 52 -13.92 7.53 2.33
CA THR A 52 -15.09 8.39 2.23
C THR A 52 -16.11 7.89 3.23
N HIS A 53 -16.32 8.68 4.27
CA HIS A 53 -17.44 8.45 5.16
C HIS A 53 -18.64 9.15 4.54
N ASP A 54 -19.80 8.53 4.62
CA ASP A 54 -21.05 9.09 4.11
C ASP A 54 -21.47 10.29 4.96
N HIS A 55 -20.83 11.43 4.72
CA HIS A 55 -21.13 12.68 5.38
C HIS A 55 -22.25 13.39 4.65
N GLY A 56 -23.43 12.95 4.77
CA GLY A 56 -24.63 13.58 4.34
C GLY A 56 -24.53 14.64 3.22
N GLN A 57 -25.34 14.54 2.23
CA GLN A 57 -25.38 15.41 1.05
C GLN A 57 -25.55 16.90 1.37
N GLN A 58 -25.94 17.23 2.59
CA GLN A 58 -26.18 18.60 3.04
C GLN A 58 -24.91 19.47 3.13
N TRP A 59 -23.73 18.86 2.98
CA TRP A 59 -22.45 19.54 3.12
C TRP A 59 -21.67 19.61 1.81
N LEU A 60 -22.33 19.74 0.66
CA LEU A 60 -21.68 19.66 -0.65
C LEU A 60 -20.52 20.62 -0.83
N GLY A 61 -20.66 21.89 -0.42
CA GLY A 61 -19.57 22.87 -0.54
C GLY A 61 -18.41 22.57 0.41
N VAL A 62 -18.71 22.11 1.62
CA VAL A 62 -17.70 21.72 2.61
C VAL A 62 -17.04 20.41 2.20
N ALA A 63 -17.82 19.50 1.61
CA ALA A 63 -17.30 18.22 1.14
C ALA A 63 -16.25 18.41 0.05
N ASP A 64 -16.44 19.36 -0.86
CA ASP A 64 -15.47 19.63 -1.92
C ASP A 64 -14.15 20.17 -1.35
N ILE A 65 -14.23 21.05 -0.34
CA ILE A 65 -13.05 21.59 0.33
C ILE A 65 -12.35 20.48 1.10
N MET A 66 -13.09 19.68 1.84
CA MET A 66 -12.54 18.54 2.60
C MET A 66 -11.90 17.50 1.70
N ARG A 67 -12.50 17.27 0.53
CA ARG A 67 -11.96 16.35 -0.46
C ARG A 67 -10.64 16.86 -1.02
N ALA A 68 -10.56 18.15 -1.34
CA ALA A 68 -9.34 18.78 -1.83
C ALA A 68 -8.22 18.71 -0.79
N GLU A 69 -8.55 18.99 0.48
CA GLU A 69 -7.60 18.87 1.60
C GLU A 69 -7.13 17.43 1.79
N ALA A 70 -8.04 16.46 1.69
CA ALA A 70 -7.71 15.05 1.83
C ALA A 70 -6.76 14.59 0.70
N HIS A 71 -6.97 15.06 -0.52
CA HIS A 71 -6.07 14.77 -1.65
C HIS A 71 -4.70 15.42 -1.45
N GLU A 72 -4.67 16.66 -0.96
CA GLU A 72 -3.43 17.35 -0.65
C GLU A 72 -2.63 16.61 0.43
N GLU A 73 -3.31 16.19 1.50
CA GLU A 73 -2.70 15.40 2.57
C GLU A 73 -2.20 14.04 2.05
N ALA A 74 -3.00 13.36 1.23
CA ALA A 74 -2.62 12.09 0.63
C ALA A 74 -1.35 12.23 -0.22
N ASN A 75 -1.27 13.30 -1.03
CA ASN A 75 -0.09 13.57 -1.83
C ASN A 75 1.13 13.87 -0.97
N ALA A 76 0.97 14.61 0.13
CA ALA A 76 2.08 14.91 1.04
C ALA A 76 2.62 13.64 1.69
N VAL A 77 1.76 12.74 2.12
CA VAL A 77 2.16 11.45 2.71
C VAL A 77 2.86 10.59 1.65
N LEU A 78 2.31 10.52 0.45
CA LEU A 78 2.93 9.78 -0.65
C LEU A 78 4.27 10.38 -1.06
N ASP A 79 4.42 11.70 -1.03
CA ASP A 79 5.70 12.36 -1.33
C ASP A 79 6.80 11.87 -0.39
N ARG A 80 6.52 11.80 0.91
CA ARG A 80 7.50 11.33 1.91
C ARG A 80 7.90 9.89 1.65
N HIS A 81 6.94 9.01 1.48
CA HIS A 81 7.22 7.59 1.26
C HIS A 81 7.84 7.32 -0.10
N SER A 82 7.46 8.08 -1.11
CA SER A 82 8.07 8.00 -2.44
C SER A 82 9.54 8.43 -2.41
N ALA A 83 9.85 9.50 -1.68
CA ALA A 83 11.24 9.94 -1.50
C ALA A 83 12.07 8.88 -0.77
N ARG A 84 11.48 8.27 0.26
CA ARG A 84 12.12 7.17 1.01
C ARG A 84 12.42 5.99 0.08
N SER A 85 11.45 5.56 -0.68
CA SER A 85 11.60 4.45 -1.63
C SER A 85 12.64 4.77 -2.72
N SER A 86 12.55 5.95 -3.30
CA SER A 86 13.47 6.40 -4.34
C SER A 86 14.92 6.47 -3.84
N SER A 87 15.12 6.86 -2.58
CA SER A 87 16.46 6.89 -1.99
C SER A 87 17.09 5.49 -1.89
N ILE A 88 16.25 4.47 -1.79
CA ILE A 88 16.70 3.08 -1.71
C ILE A 88 16.89 2.46 -3.09
N THR A 89 15.91 2.63 -3.97
CA THR A 89 15.87 1.94 -5.28
C THR A 89 16.49 2.74 -6.42
N GLY A 90 16.58 4.05 -6.28
CA GLY A 90 16.96 4.95 -7.38
C GLY A 90 15.84 5.22 -8.39
N VAL A 91 14.64 4.69 -8.14
CA VAL A 91 13.50 4.81 -9.05
C VAL A 91 12.28 5.29 -8.27
N MET A 92 11.53 6.22 -8.85
CA MET A 92 10.27 6.68 -8.23
C MET A 92 9.24 5.57 -8.29
N PRO A 93 8.55 5.28 -7.17
CA PRO A 93 7.47 4.28 -7.19
C PRO A 93 6.25 4.82 -7.94
N GLU A 94 5.43 3.92 -8.44
CA GLU A 94 4.12 4.24 -8.97
C GLU A 94 3.21 4.64 -7.80
N ARG A 95 2.38 5.64 -8.00
CA ARG A 95 1.50 6.19 -6.96
C ARG A 95 0.05 6.11 -7.41
N VAL A 96 -0.80 5.56 -6.56
CA VAL A 96 -2.23 5.45 -6.82
C VAL A 96 -3.01 6.01 -5.64
N ILE A 97 -3.92 6.94 -5.91
CA ILE A 97 -4.85 7.47 -4.91
C ILE A 97 -6.25 7.03 -5.32
N ARG A 98 -6.96 6.45 -4.38
CA ARG A 98 -8.35 6.02 -4.55
C ARG A 98 -9.20 6.59 -3.44
N GLU A 99 -10.48 6.78 -3.71
CA GLU A 99 -11.47 7.21 -2.73
C GLU A 99 -12.47 6.09 -2.53
N GLY A 100 -12.77 5.76 -1.30
CA GLY A 100 -13.75 4.72 -0.99
C GLY A 100 -13.40 3.92 0.25
N ASP A 101 -13.84 2.70 0.28
CA ASP A 101 -13.50 1.75 1.33
C ASP A 101 -12.11 1.15 1.07
N LYS A 102 -11.28 1.12 2.08
CA LYS A 102 -9.89 0.68 1.94
C LYS A 102 -9.78 -0.75 1.40
N ASP A 103 -10.55 -1.68 1.96
CA ASP A 103 -10.51 -3.08 1.53
C ASP A 103 -11.00 -3.25 0.10
N GLU A 104 -12.07 -2.55 -0.25
CA GLU A 104 -12.65 -2.63 -1.60
C GLU A 104 -11.72 -2.03 -2.65
N GLU A 105 -11.15 -0.85 -2.38
CA GLU A 105 -10.27 -0.19 -3.34
C GLU A 105 -8.96 -0.94 -3.53
N LEU A 106 -8.48 -1.58 -2.48
CA LEU A 106 -7.32 -2.45 -2.56
C LEU A 106 -7.56 -3.62 -3.52
N LEU A 107 -8.69 -4.31 -3.36
CA LEU A 107 -9.04 -5.43 -4.24
C LEU A 107 -9.27 -4.99 -5.68
N LYS A 108 -9.88 -3.82 -5.87
CA LYS A 108 -10.08 -3.25 -7.21
C LYS A 108 -8.76 -2.98 -7.91
N LEU A 109 -7.80 -2.39 -7.21
CA LEU A 109 -6.51 -2.11 -7.80
C LEU A 109 -5.78 -3.39 -8.19
N ILE A 110 -5.80 -4.39 -7.32
CA ILE A 110 -5.18 -5.69 -7.62
C ILE A 110 -5.83 -6.32 -8.85
N ASP A 111 -7.15 -6.23 -8.98
CA ASP A 111 -7.86 -6.77 -10.14
C ASP A 111 -7.51 -6.01 -11.42
N GLU A 112 -7.41 -4.69 -11.36
CA GLU A 112 -7.08 -3.84 -12.50
C GLU A 112 -5.63 -3.96 -12.98
N ASP A 113 -4.70 -4.16 -12.06
CA ASP A 113 -3.26 -4.24 -12.37
C ASP A 113 -2.75 -5.67 -12.19
N GLU A 114 -2.72 -6.40 -13.30
CA GLU A 114 -2.33 -7.81 -13.35
C GLU A 114 -0.86 -8.06 -12.99
N ASP A 115 -0.05 -7.02 -12.92
CA ASP A 115 1.37 -7.12 -12.63
C ASP A 115 1.66 -7.09 -11.13
N ILE A 116 0.70 -6.69 -10.33
CA ILE A 116 0.85 -6.73 -8.87
C ILE A 116 0.92 -8.20 -8.44
N SER A 117 2.04 -8.58 -7.83
CA SER A 117 2.31 -9.97 -7.48
C SER A 117 2.27 -10.26 -5.98
N VAL A 118 2.55 -9.27 -5.14
CA VAL A 118 2.58 -9.42 -3.69
C VAL A 118 2.10 -8.13 -3.04
N LEU A 119 1.29 -8.25 -2.00
CA LEU A 119 0.92 -7.13 -1.13
C LEU A 119 1.84 -7.15 0.08
N ILE A 120 2.42 -5.99 0.42
CA ILE A 120 3.31 -5.85 1.58
C ILE A 120 2.68 -4.86 2.55
N LEU A 121 2.45 -5.31 3.77
CA LEU A 121 1.84 -4.53 4.84
C LEU A 121 2.72 -4.57 6.08
N ALA A 122 2.68 -3.52 6.88
CA ALA A 122 3.32 -3.49 8.18
C ALA A 122 2.30 -3.81 9.28
N ALA A 123 2.73 -4.58 10.26
CA ALA A 123 1.91 -4.89 11.43
C ALA A 123 2.34 -4.00 12.60
N GLY A 124 1.39 -3.29 13.18
CA GLY A 124 1.62 -2.42 14.33
C GLY A 124 1.97 -3.21 15.59
N THR A 125 2.67 -2.55 16.50
CA THR A 125 3.13 -3.17 17.75
C THR A 125 2.24 -2.82 18.95
N SER A 126 1.14 -2.09 18.71
CA SER A 126 0.21 -1.68 19.75
C SER A 126 -0.51 -2.87 20.38
N THR A 127 -0.86 -2.74 21.65
CA THR A 127 -1.68 -3.73 22.35
C THR A 127 -3.09 -3.84 21.77
N GLU A 128 -3.50 -2.86 20.97
CA GLU A 128 -4.79 -2.87 20.28
C GLU A 128 -4.79 -3.77 19.03
N GLY A 129 -3.65 -4.30 18.66
CA GLY A 129 -3.50 -5.23 17.54
C GLY A 129 -2.67 -4.67 16.40
N PRO A 130 -2.55 -5.44 15.30
CA PRO A 130 -1.64 -5.11 14.20
C PRO A 130 -2.15 -4.02 13.27
N GLY A 131 -3.33 -3.47 13.51
CA GLY A 131 -3.96 -2.47 12.67
C GLY A 131 -5.19 -2.98 11.95
N PRO A 132 -6.11 -2.07 11.54
CA PRO A 132 -7.41 -2.46 10.98
C PRO A 132 -7.31 -3.21 9.65
N LEU A 133 -6.40 -2.81 8.78
CA LEU A 133 -6.27 -3.47 7.48
C LEU A 133 -5.70 -4.89 7.64
N VAL A 134 -4.68 -5.07 8.48
CA VAL A 134 -4.11 -6.38 8.77
C VAL A 134 -5.16 -7.28 9.39
N SER A 135 -5.91 -6.77 10.37
CA SER A 135 -6.98 -7.53 11.03
C SER A 135 -8.08 -7.95 10.07
N SER A 136 -8.46 -7.07 9.16
CA SER A 136 -9.45 -7.36 8.13
C SER A 136 -8.95 -8.43 7.15
N LEU A 137 -7.71 -8.31 6.70
CA LEU A 137 -7.10 -9.25 5.74
C LEU A 137 -6.96 -10.66 6.29
N ILE A 138 -6.62 -10.80 7.57
CA ILE A 138 -6.47 -12.11 8.20
C ILE A 138 -7.77 -12.92 8.07
N LYS A 139 -8.91 -12.27 8.17
CA LYS A 139 -10.22 -12.93 8.08
C LYS A 139 -10.48 -13.52 6.69
N THR A 140 -9.92 -12.93 5.65
CA THR A 140 -10.15 -13.33 4.27
C THR A 140 -8.86 -13.81 3.58
N ALA A 141 -7.82 -14.07 4.37
CA ALA A 141 -6.51 -14.43 3.83
C ALA A 141 -6.53 -15.67 2.93
N GLY A 142 -7.38 -16.64 3.25
CA GLY A 142 -7.46 -17.87 2.46
C GLY A 142 -7.99 -17.69 1.05
N THR A 143 -8.68 -16.60 0.76
CA THR A 143 -9.25 -16.29 -0.55
C THR A 143 -8.70 -15.01 -1.17
N PHE A 144 -7.69 -14.39 -0.53
CA PHE A 144 -7.09 -13.18 -1.05
C PHE A 144 -6.39 -13.48 -2.39
N PRO A 145 -6.50 -12.61 -3.41
CA PRO A 145 -6.04 -12.96 -4.77
C PRO A 145 -4.53 -13.07 -4.97
N ILE A 146 -3.72 -12.54 -4.04
CA ILE A 146 -2.26 -12.57 -4.13
C ILE A 146 -1.65 -12.87 -2.77
N PRO A 147 -0.39 -13.32 -2.71
CA PRO A 147 0.32 -13.46 -1.43
C PRO A 147 0.45 -12.13 -0.69
N VAL A 148 0.43 -12.20 0.63
CA VAL A 148 0.59 -11.05 1.51
C VAL A 148 1.80 -11.27 2.42
N ALA A 149 2.72 -10.30 2.43
CA ALA A 149 3.84 -10.30 3.35
C ALA A 149 3.55 -9.28 4.46
N LEU A 150 3.58 -9.75 5.70
CA LEU A 150 3.41 -8.90 6.88
C LEU A 150 4.77 -8.58 7.48
N VAL A 151 5.13 -7.31 7.50
CA VAL A 151 6.39 -6.84 8.07
C VAL A 151 6.16 -6.42 9.51
N PRO A 152 6.80 -7.10 10.49
CA PRO A 152 6.65 -6.69 11.89
C PRO A 152 7.15 -5.27 12.12
N GLY A 153 6.31 -4.46 12.77
CA GLY A 153 6.57 -3.03 12.95
C GLY A 153 7.74 -2.68 13.86
N HIS A 154 8.23 -3.65 14.64
CA HIS A 154 9.36 -3.42 15.56
C HIS A 154 10.74 -3.61 14.91
N LEU A 155 10.80 -4.15 13.70
CA LEU A 155 12.07 -4.43 13.05
C LEU A 155 12.79 -3.14 12.62
N SER A 156 14.10 -3.12 12.78
CA SER A 156 14.93 -1.99 12.36
C SER A 156 15.24 -2.05 10.86
N ASP A 157 15.78 -0.96 10.33
CA ASP A 157 16.29 -0.94 8.96
C ASP A 157 17.33 -2.05 8.75
N GLU A 158 18.23 -2.21 9.72
CA GLU A 158 19.28 -3.22 9.67
C GLU A 158 18.70 -4.64 9.64
N ASP A 159 17.69 -4.91 10.48
CA ASP A 159 17.00 -6.21 10.48
C ASP A 159 16.35 -6.47 9.12
N LEU A 160 15.67 -5.48 8.58
CA LEU A 160 14.97 -5.62 7.30
C LEU A 160 15.94 -5.79 6.13
N ASP A 161 17.10 -5.13 6.17
CA ASP A 161 18.14 -5.32 5.16
C ASP A 161 18.61 -6.76 5.10
N ALA A 162 18.73 -7.41 6.25
CA ALA A 162 19.17 -8.80 6.33
C ALA A 162 18.13 -9.78 5.75
N MET A 163 16.87 -9.40 5.70
CA MET A 163 15.76 -10.27 5.30
C MET A 163 15.16 -9.95 3.93
N SER A 164 15.44 -8.81 3.42
CA SER A 164 14.86 -8.38 2.14
C SER A 164 15.83 -8.59 0.94
#